data_e003dfd5179bbe99dd2195fff9d1a85f
#
_entry.id   e003dfd5179bbe99dd2195fff9d1a85f
#
_cell.length_a   1.000
_cell.length_b   1.000
_cell.length_c   1.000
_cell.angle_alpha   90.00
_cell.angle_beta   90.00
_cell.angle_gamma   90.00
#
_symmetry.space_group_name_H-M   'P 1'
#
loop_
_entity.id
_entity.type
_entity.pdbx_description
1 polymer ?
#
loop_
_entity_poly.entity_id
_entity_poly.type
_entity_poly.pdbx_seq_one_letter_code
_entity_poly.pdbx_strand_id
1 'polypeptide(L)'
;LAKITFPVEATHIMMFARAIGDTNPVYHDAEAAKKSEVGGIVAPPSFAQAVAQFDPDYHLRPKPGQKWFGSGKTASGVEGKPASSGGLHAEQHYEYFRPLRPGDVLTCETKPGKTWERESKRAGKLTFRERVTEYRDQKGELVMIARGVGVTTERPVDAG
;
A
#
# COMPACT_ATOMS: atom_id res chain seq x y z
N LEU A 1 16.87 2.70 -4.65
CA LEU A 1 15.45 2.36 -4.70
C LEU A 1 14.76 3.28 -5.71
N ALA A 2 13.83 2.71 -6.50
CA ALA A 2 13.15 3.46 -7.55
C ALA A 2 12.26 4.55 -6.93
N LYS A 3 12.30 5.74 -7.51
CA LYS A 3 11.33 6.79 -7.21
C LYS A 3 10.08 6.52 -8.04
N ILE A 4 8.93 6.53 -7.40
CA ILE A 4 7.63 6.36 -8.06
C ILE A 4 6.94 7.71 -8.09
N THR A 5 6.43 8.10 -9.25
CA THR A 5 5.54 9.26 -9.38
C THR A 5 4.10 8.79 -9.19
N PHE A 6 3.41 9.36 -8.23
CA PHE A 6 2.05 9.02 -7.86
C PHE A 6 1.11 10.22 -8.03
N PRO A 7 0.40 10.34 -9.17
CA PRO A 7 -0.61 11.36 -9.37
C PRO A 7 -1.87 11.01 -8.56
N VAL A 8 -2.38 11.99 -7.83
CA VAL A 8 -3.62 11.88 -7.06
C VAL A 8 -4.76 12.50 -7.86
N GLU A 9 -5.69 11.68 -8.32
CA GLU A 9 -6.79 12.09 -9.18
C GLU A 9 -8.15 11.81 -8.51
N ALA A 10 -9.13 12.70 -8.73
CA ALA A 10 -10.46 12.59 -8.11
C ALA A 10 -11.16 11.27 -8.47
N THR A 11 -11.07 10.84 -9.73
CA THR A 11 -11.65 9.56 -10.19
C THR A 11 -11.00 8.38 -9.50
N HIS A 12 -9.68 8.40 -9.33
CA HIS A 12 -8.95 7.33 -8.65
C HIS A 12 -9.32 7.27 -7.16
N ILE A 13 -9.45 8.42 -6.49
CA ILE A 13 -9.93 8.50 -5.11
C ILE A 13 -11.33 7.86 -4.99
N MET A 14 -12.26 8.26 -5.87
CA MET A 14 -13.62 7.71 -5.88
C MET A 14 -13.63 6.21 -6.09
N MET A 15 -12.87 5.70 -7.06
CA MET A 15 -12.78 4.26 -7.34
C MET A 15 -12.20 3.48 -6.17
N PHE A 16 -11.17 4.04 -5.53
CA PHE A 16 -10.55 3.43 -4.35
C PHE A 16 -11.54 3.38 -3.17
N ALA A 17 -12.23 4.49 -2.88
CA ALA A 17 -13.24 4.53 -1.82
C ALA A 17 -14.34 3.48 -2.05
N ARG A 18 -14.83 3.34 -3.28
CA ARG A 18 -15.80 2.30 -3.65
C ARG A 18 -15.26 0.89 -3.46
N ALA A 19 -14.01 0.65 -3.81
CA ALA A 19 -13.38 -0.66 -3.70
C ALA A 19 -13.23 -1.11 -2.24
N ILE A 20 -13.05 -0.18 -1.30
CA ILE A 20 -12.99 -0.48 0.14
C ILE A 20 -14.34 -0.38 0.85
N GLY A 21 -15.43 -0.07 0.11
CA GLY A 21 -16.78 0.05 0.66
C GLY A 21 -17.03 1.33 1.45
N ASP A 22 -16.17 2.35 1.32
CA ASP A 22 -16.35 3.64 2.00
C ASP A 22 -17.24 4.57 1.17
N THR A 23 -18.42 4.87 1.68
CA THR A 23 -19.44 5.68 1.00
C THR A 23 -19.41 7.16 1.39
N ASN A 24 -18.42 7.61 2.16
CA ASN A 24 -18.33 8.99 2.61
C ASN A 24 -18.27 9.94 1.39
N PRO A 25 -19.21 10.90 1.29
CA PRO A 25 -19.29 11.80 0.14
C PRO A 25 -18.07 12.69 -0.05
N VAL A 26 -17.24 12.90 0.97
CA VAL A 26 -16.00 13.68 0.85
C VAL A 26 -14.99 13.11 -0.16
N TYR A 27 -15.17 11.86 -0.58
CA TYR A 27 -14.28 11.20 -1.54
C TYR A 27 -14.75 11.29 -3.00
N HIS A 28 -16.01 11.73 -3.24
CA HIS A 28 -16.57 11.70 -4.60
C HIS A 28 -17.57 12.79 -4.94
N ASP A 29 -18.10 13.51 -3.95
CA ASP A 29 -19.02 14.62 -4.15
C ASP A 29 -18.33 15.96 -3.79
N ALA A 30 -17.98 16.74 -4.82
CA ALA A 30 -17.25 17.98 -4.64
C ALA A 30 -18.02 19.03 -3.82
N GLU A 31 -19.36 19.09 -3.96
CA GLU A 31 -20.17 20.05 -3.22
C GLU A 31 -20.32 19.66 -1.75
N ALA A 32 -20.52 18.38 -1.47
CA ALA A 32 -20.54 17.87 -0.11
C ALA A 32 -19.17 18.03 0.57
N ALA A 33 -18.08 17.68 -0.14
CA ALA A 33 -16.72 17.81 0.37
C ALA A 33 -16.35 19.28 0.67
N LYS A 34 -16.77 20.22 -0.18
CA LYS A 34 -16.52 21.66 0.02
C LYS A 34 -17.23 22.20 1.26
N LYS A 35 -18.41 21.67 1.59
CA LYS A 35 -19.19 22.07 2.77
C LYS A 35 -18.73 21.39 4.06
N SER A 36 -17.91 20.35 3.97
CA SER A 36 -17.38 19.64 5.11
C SER A 36 -16.17 20.35 5.72
N GLU A 37 -15.73 19.89 6.88
CA GLU A 37 -14.54 20.41 7.56
C GLU A 37 -13.23 20.23 6.76
N VAL A 38 -13.20 19.25 5.82
CA VAL A 38 -12.03 19.04 4.96
C VAL A 38 -11.95 20.02 3.77
N GLY A 39 -13.06 20.76 3.47
CA GLY A 39 -13.08 21.87 2.52
C GLY A 39 -12.87 21.51 1.04
N GLY A 40 -13.03 20.24 0.65
CA GLY A 40 -12.89 19.75 -0.72
C GLY A 40 -12.59 18.26 -0.75
N ILE A 41 -12.54 17.65 -1.95
CA ILE A 41 -12.22 16.23 -2.10
C ILE A 41 -10.89 15.91 -1.44
N VAL A 42 -10.88 14.84 -0.65
CA VAL A 42 -9.67 14.25 -0.04
C VAL A 42 -9.61 12.76 -0.35
N ALA A 43 -8.44 12.17 -0.24
CA ALA A 43 -8.29 10.72 -0.38
C ALA A 43 -8.57 10.00 0.95
N PRO A 44 -9.10 8.75 0.92
CA PRO A 44 -9.20 7.91 2.10
C PRO A 44 -7.83 7.68 2.76
N PRO A 45 -7.75 7.47 4.09
CA PRO A 45 -6.47 7.32 4.80
C PRO A 45 -5.58 6.17 4.30
N SER A 46 -6.14 5.12 3.69
CA SER A 46 -5.39 4.02 3.12
C SER A 46 -5.05 4.17 1.63
N PHE A 47 -5.44 5.30 1.00
CA PHE A 47 -5.27 5.54 -0.45
C PHE A 47 -3.80 5.45 -0.91
N ALA A 48 -2.85 5.71 -0.03
CA ALA A 48 -1.43 5.56 -0.32
C ALA A 48 -1.04 4.15 -0.82
N GLN A 49 -1.82 3.12 -0.52
CA GLN A 49 -1.61 1.76 -1.06
C GLN A 49 -1.76 1.72 -2.59
N ALA A 50 -2.51 2.64 -3.17
CA ALA A 50 -2.68 2.73 -4.61
C ALA A 50 -1.37 3.07 -5.36
N VAL A 51 -0.33 3.57 -4.68
CA VAL A 51 0.99 3.84 -5.27
C VAL A 51 1.58 2.62 -6.00
N ALA A 52 1.27 1.41 -5.54
CA ALA A 52 1.71 0.18 -6.18
C ALA A 52 1.27 0.06 -7.64
N GLN A 53 0.18 0.71 -8.04
CA GLN A 53 -0.29 0.73 -9.42
C GLN A 53 0.62 1.54 -10.35
N PHE A 54 1.42 2.43 -9.79
CA PHE A 54 2.36 3.28 -10.52
C PHE A 54 3.80 2.75 -10.54
N ASP A 55 4.07 1.68 -9.80
CA ASP A 55 5.34 0.96 -9.86
C ASP A 55 5.34 0.05 -11.11
N PRO A 56 6.20 0.28 -12.12
CA PRO A 56 6.24 -0.55 -13.33
C PRO A 56 6.64 -2.00 -13.01
N ASP A 57 7.40 -2.21 -11.95
CA ASP A 57 7.92 -3.51 -11.54
C ASP A 57 7.11 -4.18 -10.43
N TYR A 58 5.92 -3.64 -10.13
CA TYR A 58 5.07 -4.21 -9.09
C TYR A 58 4.78 -5.70 -9.35
N HIS A 59 5.32 -6.56 -8.50
CA HIS A 59 5.35 -8.01 -8.68
C HIS A 59 3.97 -8.69 -8.73
N LEU A 60 2.93 -8.06 -8.17
CA LEU A 60 1.57 -8.58 -8.22
C LEU A 60 0.80 -8.12 -9.47
N ARG A 61 1.38 -7.30 -10.34
CA ARG A 61 0.72 -6.88 -11.56
C ARG A 61 0.90 -7.92 -12.67
N PRO A 62 -0.21 -8.38 -13.31
CA PRO A 62 -0.12 -9.21 -14.50
C PRO A 62 0.63 -8.48 -15.61
N LYS A 63 1.56 -9.17 -16.28
CA LYS A 63 2.29 -8.63 -17.44
C LYS A 63 1.80 -9.32 -18.71
N PRO A 64 1.46 -8.58 -19.79
CA PRO A 64 1.01 -9.18 -21.04
C PRO A 64 2.01 -10.23 -21.56
N GLY A 65 1.49 -11.37 -21.99
CA GLY A 65 2.29 -12.48 -22.52
C GLY A 65 3.09 -13.27 -21.48
N GLN A 66 3.00 -12.94 -20.20
CA GLN A 66 3.65 -13.69 -19.12
C GLN A 66 2.64 -14.45 -18.27
N LYS A 67 3.02 -15.62 -17.82
CA LYS A 67 2.23 -16.34 -16.82
C LYS A 67 2.21 -15.58 -15.53
N TRP A 68 1.02 -15.41 -14.95
CA TRP A 68 0.83 -14.73 -13.67
C TRP A 68 0.28 -15.70 -12.63
N PHE A 69 0.95 -15.80 -11.49
CA PHE A 69 0.56 -16.74 -10.43
C PHE A 69 -0.59 -16.22 -9.54
N GLY A 70 -0.91 -14.93 -9.61
CA GLY A 70 -1.93 -14.30 -8.76
C GLY A 70 -1.60 -14.26 -7.29
N SER A 71 -2.49 -13.65 -6.51
CA SER A 71 -2.38 -13.56 -5.04
C SER A 71 -3.22 -14.62 -4.32
N GLY A 72 -4.15 -15.30 -4.98
CA GLY A 72 -5.05 -16.30 -4.41
C GLY A 72 -4.57 -17.75 -4.54
N LYS A 73 -5.22 -18.66 -3.82
CA LYS A 73 -4.92 -20.11 -3.87
C LYS A 73 -5.17 -20.72 -5.26
N THR A 74 -6.14 -20.20 -6.02
CA THR A 74 -6.66 -20.84 -7.23
C THR A 74 -6.92 -19.87 -8.39
N ALA A 75 -6.70 -18.58 -8.22
CA ALA A 75 -7.23 -17.55 -9.14
C ALA A 75 -6.46 -17.42 -10.46
N SER A 76 -5.25 -17.95 -10.59
CA SER A 76 -4.37 -17.64 -11.72
C SER A 76 -4.35 -18.70 -12.83
N GLY A 77 -4.87 -19.91 -12.60
CA GLY A 77 -4.72 -21.03 -13.51
C GLY A 77 -3.27 -21.46 -13.77
N VAL A 78 -2.32 -20.98 -12.97
CA VAL A 78 -0.90 -21.35 -13.06
C VAL A 78 -0.63 -22.49 -12.09
N GLU A 79 -0.25 -23.65 -12.64
CA GLU A 79 0.25 -24.76 -11.84
C GLU A 79 1.61 -24.40 -11.22
N GLY A 80 1.85 -24.87 -10.00
CA GLY A 80 3.14 -24.66 -9.32
C GLY A 80 3.37 -23.22 -8.88
N LYS A 81 2.39 -22.61 -8.20
CA LYS A 81 2.58 -21.32 -7.54
C LYS A 81 3.88 -21.39 -6.70
N PRO A 82 4.81 -20.44 -6.87
CA PRO A 82 5.98 -20.38 -6.03
C PRO A 82 5.61 -20.43 -4.56
N ALA A 83 6.28 -21.23 -3.76
CA ALA A 83 6.11 -21.19 -2.32
C ALA A 83 6.23 -19.76 -1.88
N SER A 84 5.24 -19.25 -1.13
CA SER A 84 5.37 -17.93 -0.54
C SER A 84 6.68 -17.93 0.26
N SER A 85 7.44 -16.85 0.21
CA SER A 85 8.69 -16.71 0.96
C SER A 85 8.48 -16.72 2.49
N GLY A 86 7.34 -17.21 2.98
CA GLY A 86 6.97 -17.21 4.40
C GLY A 86 6.74 -15.81 4.97
N GLY A 87 6.76 -14.78 4.12
CA GLY A 87 6.55 -13.40 4.55
C GLY A 87 5.07 -13.06 4.69
N LEU A 88 4.71 -12.48 5.83
CA LEU A 88 3.38 -11.98 6.12
C LEU A 88 3.46 -10.46 6.33
N HIS A 89 2.37 -9.77 6.00
CA HIS A 89 2.20 -8.37 6.38
C HIS A 89 1.82 -8.31 7.86
N ALA A 90 2.61 -7.59 8.67
CA ALA A 90 2.42 -7.52 10.12
C ALA A 90 1.78 -6.21 10.56
N GLU A 91 2.29 -5.07 10.06
CA GLU A 91 1.84 -3.75 10.50
C GLU A 91 1.85 -2.76 9.34
N GLN A 92 0.93 -1.80 9.38
CA GLN A 92 0.88 -0.67 8.47
C GLN A 92 0.55 0.60 9.25
N HIS A 93 1.44 1.61 9.16
CA HIS A 93 1.30 2.91 9.81
C HIS A 93 1.33 4.01 8.77
N TYR A 94 0.48 5.03 8.96
CA TYR A 94 0.45 6.24 8.14
C TYR A 94 0.55 7.46 9.04
N GLU A 95 1.44 8.36 8.70
CA GLU A 95 1.61 9.67 9.34
C GLU A 95 1.37 10.74 8.28
N TYR A 96 0.27 11.49 8.41
CA TYR A 96 -0.14 12.52 7.48
C TYR A 96 0.20 13.90 8.04
N PHE A 97 0.90 14.71 7.26
CA PHE A 97 1.14 16.13 7.55
C PHE A 97 0.07 17.01 6.93
N ARG A 98 -0.60 16.53 5.89
CA ARG A 98 -1.82 17.05 5.32
C ARG A 98 -2.59 15.96 4.55
N PRO A 99 -3.91 16.14 4.31
CA PRO A 99 -4.65 15.24 3.43
C PRO A 99 -4.07 15.20 2.01
N LEU A 100 -4.20 14.05 1.34
CA LEU A 100 -3.96 13.94 -0.09
C LEU A 100 -5.18 14.46 -0.84
N ARG A 101 -4.95 15.29 -1.86
CA ARG A 101 -6.02 15.95 -2.63
C ARG A 101 -5.84 15.73 -4.13
N PRO A 102 -6.92 15.77 -4.93
CA PRO A 102 -6.79 15.81 -6.37
C PRO A 102 -5.86 16.95 -6.81
N GLY A 103 -4.95 16.64 -7.74
CA GLY A 103 -3.93 17.57 -8.24
C GLY A 103 -2.57 17.45 -7.55
N ASP A 104 -2.47 16.71 -6.44
CA ASP A 104 -1.16 16.33 -5.90
C ASP A 104 -0.46 15.38 -6.88
N VAL A 105 0.82 15.61 -7.13
CA VAL A 105 1.71 14.69 -7.84
C VAL A 105 2.85 14.36 -6.89
N LEU A 106 2.79 13.19 -6.30
CA LEU A 106 3.70 12.80 -5.24
C LEU A 106 4.91 12.06 -5.78
N THR A 107 6.08 12.40 -5.30
CA THR A 107 7.29 11.58 -5.43
C THR A 107 7.38 10.68 -4.21
N CYS A 108 7.36 9.36 -4.45
CA CYS A 108 7.38 8.34 -3.41
C CYS A 108 8.74 7.65 -3.41
N GLU A 109 9.43 7.68 -2.28
CA GLU A 109 10.74 7.06 -2.10
C GLU A 109 10.73 6.12 -0.90
N THR A 110 10.99 4.83 -1.14
CA THR A 110 11.00 3.81 -0.08
C THR A 110 12.41 3.50 0.35
N LYS A 111 12.65 3.45 1.67
CA LYS A 111 13.93 3.10 2.30
C LYS A 111 13.73 1.96 3.29
N PRO A 112 14.76 1.12 3.52
CA PRO A 112 14.75 0.18 4.64
C PRO A 112 14.60 0.96 5.96
N GLY A 113 13.75 0.44 6.84
CA GLY A 113 13.62 0.91 8.20
C GLY A 113 14.29 -0.04 9.20
N LYS A 114 13.68 -0.21 10.36
CA LYS A 114 14.17 -1.09 11.43
C LYS A 114 14.03 -2.56 11.08
N THR A 115 14.94 -3.38 11.62
CA THR A 115 14.82 -4.84 11.64
C THR A 115 14.95 -5.29 13.08
N TRP A 116 14.06 -6.21 13.50
CA TRP A 116 14.11 -6.79 14.84
C TRP A 116 13.63 -8.22 14.82
N GLU A 117 13.90 -8.95 15.89
CA GLU A 117 13.54 -10.35 16.04
C GLU A 117 12.73 -10.59 17.31
N ARG A 118 11.89 -11.61 17.29
CA ARG A 118 11.14 -12.12 18.45
C ARG A 118 11.06 -13.63 18.38
N GLU A 119 11.06 -14.28 19.54
CA GLU A 119 10.83 -15.71 19.64
C GLU A 119 9.33 -16.03 19.69
N SER A 120 8.94 -17.08 18.98
CA SER A 120 7.59 -17.62 18.98
C SER A 120 7.61 -19.11 19.25
N LYS A 121 6.78 -19.58 20.18
CA LYS A 121 6.65 -21.01 20.50
C LYS A 121 6.21 -21.85 19.29
N ARG A 122 5.36 -21.28 18.40
CA ARG A 122 4.82 -22.00 17.24
C ARG A 122 5.69 -21.89 16.00
N ALA A 123 6.23 -20.71 15.72
CA ALA A 123 6.87 -20.38 14.47
C ALA A 123 8.40 -20.26 14.56
N GLY A 124 9.01 -20.51 15.74
CA GLY A 124 10.43 -20.28 15.97
C GLY A 124 10.74 -18.77 15.96
N LYS A 125 11.87 -18.40 15.42
CA LYS A 125 12.28 -17.02 15.32
C LYS A 125 11.42 -16.27 14.28
N LEU A 126 10.91 -15.12 14.69
CA LEU A 126 10.21 -14.15 13.84
C LEU A 126 11.17 -13.01 13.52
N THR A 127 11.41 -12.75 12.25
CA THR A 127 12.22 -11.60 11.81
C THR A 127 11.32 -10.56 11.17
N PHE A 128 11.24 -9.38 11.80
CA PHE A 128 10.47 -8.24 11.32
C PHE A 128 11.35 -7.29 10.53
N ARG A 129 10.84 -6.78 9.42
CA ARG A 129 11.52 -5.79 8.57
C ARG A 129 10.57 -4.67 8.21
N GLU A 130 10.95 -3.47 8.61
CA GLU A 130 10.24 -2.25 8.28
C GLU A 130 10.70 -1.70 6.93
N ARG A 131 9.76 -1.12 6.19
CA ARG A 131 10.02 -0.22 5.05
C ARG A 131 9.34 1.10 5.31
N VAL A 132 10.05 2.19 5.06
CA VAL A 132 9.57 3.55 5.25
C VAL A 132 9.47 4.21 3.89
N THR A 133 8.28 4.66 3.50
CA THR A 133 8.04 5.41 2.27
C THR A 133 7.71 6.86 2.61
N GLU A 134 8.51 7.79 2.11
CA GLU A 134 8.23 9.21 2.14
C GLU A 134 7.47 9.62 0.87
N TYR A 135 6.44 10.42 1.04
CA TYR A 135 5.65 11.00 -0.04
C TYR A 135 5.82 12.51 -0.03
N ARG A 136 6.41 13.05 -1.08
CA ARG A 136 6.67 14.48 -1.22
C ARG A 136 5.91 15.03 -2.42
N ASP A 137 5.35 16.23 -2.27
CA ASP A 137 4.61 16.90 -3.34
C ASP A 137 5.53 17.52 -4.41
N GLN A 138 4.93 18.24 -5.37
CA GLN A 138 5.63 18.88 -6.47
C GLN A 138 6.64 19.94 -6.00
N LYS A 139 6.49 20.47 -4.79
CA LYS A 139 7.41 21.45 -4.17
C LYS A 139 8.51 20.78 -3.37
N GLY A 140 8.47 19.45 -3.21
CA GLY A 140 9.37 18.68 -2.38
C GLY A 140 8.97 18.66 -0.90
N GLU A 141 7.81 19.21 -0.53
CA GLU A 141 7.32 19.20 0.84
C GLU A 141 6.85 17.79 1.22
N LEU A 142 7.19 17.37 2.44
CA LEU A 142 6.78 16.08 2.97
C LEU A 142 5.29 16.10 3.32
N VAL A 143 4.52 15.26 2.65
CA VAL A 143 3.06 15.18 2.79
C VAL A 143 2.65 14.05 3.70
N MET A 144 3.35 12.92 3.61
CA MET A 144 3.00 11.71 4.35
C MET A 144 4.22 10.79 4.48
N ILE A 145 4.23 9.99 5.56
CA ILE A 145 5.12 8.85 5.73
C ILE A 145 4.27 7.59 5.89
N ALA A 146 4.57 6.55 5.13
CA ALA A 146 4.02 5.21 5.33
C ALA A 146 5.10 4.26 5.83
N ARG A 147 4.79 3.47 6.87
CA ARG A 147 5.67 2.43 7.41
C ARG A 147 4.97 1.09 7.31
N GLY A 148 5.51 0.20 6.49
CA GLY A 148 5.03 -1.16 6.37
C GLY A 148 6.00 -2.13 7.04
N VAL A 149 5.49 -3.07 7.83
CA VAL A 149 6.29 -4.10 8.49
C VAL A 149 5.91 -5.46 7.95
N GLY A 150 6.87 -6.14 7.39
CA GLY A 150 6.77 -7.56 7.03
C GLY A 150 7.41 -8.43 8.11
N VAL A 151 6.89 -9.64 8.29
CA VAL A 151 7.47 -10.65 9.18
C VAL A 151 7.74 -11.94 8.42
N THR A 152 8.89 -12.54 8.64
CA THR A 152 9.22 -13.89 8.20
C THR A 152 9.34 -14.81 9.39
N THR A 153 8.87 -16.06 9.24
CA THR A 153 8.91 -17.09 10.27
C THR A 153 10.04 -18.09 9.97
N GLU A 154 10.69 -18.60 10.99
CA GLU A 154 11.76 -19.62 10.85
C GLU A 154 11.20 -20.94 10.35
N ARG A 155 9.99 -21.30 10.74
CA ARG A 155 9.26 -22.49 10.32
C ARG A 155 7.81 -22.15 9.97
N PRO A 156 7.22 -22.92 9.03
CA PRO A 156 5.80 -22.79 8.73
C PRO A 156 4.98 -22.99 10.02
N VAL A 157 3.93 -22.21 10.18
CA VAL A 157 2.93 -22.49 11.22
C VAL A 157 1.97 -23.49 10.61
N ASP A 158 1.99 -24.73 11.11
CA ASP A 158 1.02 -25.72 10.71
C ASP A 158 -0.38 -25.20 11.07
N ALA A 159 -1.26 -25.15 10.06
CA ALA A 159 -2.66 -24.90 10.28
C ALA A 159 -3.23 -26.15 10.98
N GLY A 160 -3.36 -26.05 12.33
CA GLY A 160 -4.06 -27.06 13.10
C GLY A 160 -5.57 -27.06 12.82
#